data_979a0f910290148754eb250b3596c212
#
_entry.id   979a0f910290148754eb250b3596c212
#
_cell.length_a   1.000
_cell.length_b   1.000
_cell.length_c   1.000
_cell.angle_alpha   90.00
_cell.angle_beta   90.00
_cell.angle_gamma   90.00
#
_symmetry.space_group_name_H-M   'P 1'
#
loop_
_entity.id
_entity.type
_entity.pdbx_description
1 polymer ?
#
loop_
_entity_poly.entity_id
_entity_poly.type
_entity_poly.pdbx_seq_one_letter_code
_entity_poly.pdbx_strand_id
1 'polypeptide(L)'
;MQQDASSTIPADQSGAMPPPLPGGGNNAQAMSQMGFDHLIHNFDMVGWVVFITLVTMSVLSIYFIIANLIRNTMVKSRMERVIHTFWETPSAQESIRFLEEQPKSEPFSKIALEAATAAQHHTRNEGSRLVEALNRSEFIDRALRQGVARESMRLEGGLTLLATVGSTAPFVGLLGTVWGIYHALIKIASTGSASMEAVAGPVGEALIMTAVGLFVAIPAVLAYNFYVRSNRLIYARFDEFAHDLHDFFAIGSRVEGNAAAPAPAAARK
;
A
#
# COMPACT_ATOMS: atom_id res chain seq x y z
N MET A 1 -63.34 8.00 -72.58
CA MET A 1 -63.03 6.61 -72.88
C MET A 1 -62.16 6.07 -71.75
N GLN A 2 -62.74 5.30 -70.96
CA GLN A 2 -62.22 4.57 -69.83
C GLN A 2 -61.35 3.41 -70.29
N GLN A 3 -60.28 3.13 -69.63
CA GLN A 3 -59.82 1.73 -69.46
C GLN A 3 -59.09 1.59 -68.12
N ASP A 4 -59.80 0.81 -67.32
CA ASP A 4 -59.31 0.18 -66.10
C ASP A 4 -58.12 -0.72 -66.41
N ALA A 5 -57.10 -0.64 -65.56
CA ALA A 5 -56.07 -1.68 -65.45
C ALA A 5 -55.87 -2.03 -63.95
N SER A 6 -56.72 -2.97 -63.48
CA SER A 6 -56.49 -3.69 -62.28
C SER A 6 -55.24 -4.52 -62.39
N SER A 7 -54.15 -4.19 -61.66
CA SER A 7 -53.01 -5.05 -61.48
C SER A 7 -53.19 -5.86 -60.21
N THR A 8 -53.50 -7.13 -60.40
CA THR A 8 -53.45 -8.20 -59.44
C THR A 8 -52.09 -8.30 -58.81
N ILE A 9 -52.08 -8.15 -57.50
CA ILE A 9 -50.90 -8.49 -56.64
C ILE A 9 -50.89 -10.02 -56.49
N PRO A 10 -49.81 -10.73 -56.83
CA PRO A 10 -49.65 -12.10 -56.47
C PRO A 10 -49.34 -12.22 -54.98
N ALA A 11 -50.24 -12.73 -54.20
CA ALA A 11 -49.92 -13.32 -52.91
C ALA A 11 -49.23 -14.64 -53.17
N ASP A 12 -47.98 -14.74 -52.84
CA ASP A 12 -47.27 -15.90 -52.27
C ASP A 12 -45.77 -15.63 -52.17
N GLN A 13 -45.33 -15.24 -50.99
CA GLN A 13 -44.01 -15.60 -50.52
C GLN A 13 -44.14 -16.03 -49.07
N SER A 14 -44.52 -17.29 -48.97
CA SER A 14 -44.37 -18.11 -47.78
C SER A 14 -43.00 -17.90 -47.13
N GLY A 15 -43.04 -17.67 -45.84
CA GLY A 15 -41.91 -17.50 -44.91
C GLY A 15 -40.67 -18.36 -45.16
N ALA A 16 -39.78 -17.85 -45.99
CA ALA A 16 -38.41 -18.27 -45.93
C ALA A 16 -37.73 -17.40 -44.89
N MET A 17 -37.46 -18.00 -43.73
CA MET A 17 -36.59 -17.43 -42.70
C MET A 17 -35.28 -17.05 -43.40
N PRO A 18 -34.77 -15.81 -43.26
CA PRO A 18 -33.50 -15.44 -43.86
C PRO A 18 -32.43 -16.44 -43.38
N PRO A 19 -31.52 -16.86 -44.26
CA PRO A 19 -30.45 -17.78 -43.87
C PRO A 19 -29.70 -17.22 -42.64
N PRO A 20 -29.34 -18.07 -41.67
CA PRO A 20 -28.59 -17.63 -40.51
C PRO A 20 -27.33 -16.93 -40.98
N LEU A 21 -27.06 -15.76 -40.45
CA LEU A 21 -25.84 -14.98 -40.74
C LEU A 21 -24.63 -15.90 -40.53
N PRO A 22 -23.72 -16.06 -41.50
CA PRO A 22 -22.53 -16.84 -41.35
C PRO A 22 -21.62 -16.11 -40.34
N GLY A 23 -21.48 -16.61 -39.12
CA GLY A 23 -20.56 -16.01 -38.17
C GLY A 23 -20.74 -16.27 -36.70
N GLY A 24 -21.83 -16.93 -36.25
CA GLY A 24 -22.05 -17.14 -34.82
C GLY A 24 -21.11 -18.14 -34.13
N GLY A 25 -20.44 -19.03 -34.88
CA GLY A 25 -19.53 -20.00 -34.34
C GLY A 25 -18.06 -19.55 -34.18
N ASN A 26 -17.64 -18.59 -35.00
CA ASN A 26 -16.23 -18.20 -35.04
C ASN A 26 -15.88 -17.09 -34.04
N ASN A 27 -16.87 -16.35 -33.55
CA ASN A 27 -16.62 -15.23 -32.64
C ASN A 27 -16.17 -15.71 -31.25
N ALA A 28 -16.66 -16.84 -30.77
CA ALA A 28 -16.19 -17.42 -29.49
C ALA A 28 -14.76 -17.98 -29.62
N GLN A 29 -14.40 -18.55 -30.78
CA GLN A 29 -13.04 -19.00 -31.07
C GLN A 29 -12.09 -17.82 -31.32
N ALA A 30 -12.55 -16.77 -31.99
CA ALA A 30 -11.76 -15.54 -32.15
C ALA A 30 -11.53 -14.82 -30.81
N MET A 31 -12.51 -14.82 -29.90
CA MET A 31 -12.34 -14.26 -28.55
C MET A 31 -11.44 -15.13 -27.67
N SER A 32 -11.43 -16.46 -27.84
CA SER A 32 -10.50 -17.33 -27.12
C SER A 32 -9.06 -17.23 -27.65
N GLN A 33 -8.88 -16.89 -28.92
CA GLN A 33 -7.58 -16.63 -29.55
C GLN A 33 -7.02 -15.23 -29.19
N MET A 34 -7.84 -14.29 -28.73
CA MET A 34 -7.41 -13.01 -28.14
C MET A 34 -7.04 -13.14 -26.65
N GLY A 35 -6.98 -14.36 -26.11
CA GLY A 35 -6.64 -14.65 -24.73
C GLY A 35 -5.17 -14.37 -24.40
N PHE A 36 -4.84 -14.42 -23.12
CA PHE A 36 -3.50 -14.22 -22.57
C PHE A 36 -2.41 -15.08 -23.24
N ASP A 37 -2.75 -16.23 -23.82
CA ASP A 37 -1.81 -17.09 -24.55
C ASP A 37 -1.25 -16.40 -25.80
N HIS A 38 -2.07 -15.65 -26.53
CA HIS A 38 -1.63 -14.91 -27.71
C HIS A 38 -0.71 -13.72 -27.35
N LEU A 39 -0.97 -13.08 -26.20
CA LEU A 39 -0.12 -12.03 -25.63
C LEU A 39 1.31 -12.53 -25.35
N ILE A 40 1.42 -13.71 -24.76
CA ILE A 40 2.71 -14.26 -24.32
C ILE A 40 3.58 -14.68 -25.53
N HIS A 41 2.97 -15.15 -26.61
CA HIS A 41 3.70 -15.63 -27.79
C HIS A 41 4.18 -14.53 -28.72
N ASN A 42 3.59 -13.33 -28.70
CA ASN A 42 3.90 -12.24 -29.61
C ASN A 42 4.77 -11.13 -29.01
N PHE A 43 5.15 -11.21 -27.73
CA PHE A 43 5.98 -10.20 -27.12
C PHE A 43 7.40 -10.17 -27.67
N ASP A 44 7.81 -9.01 -28.15
CA ASP A 44 9.21 -8.67 -28.35
C ASP A 44 9.98 -8.68 -27.03
N MET A 45 11.31 -8.65 -27.13
CA MET A 45 12.19 -8.52 -25.97
C MET A 45 11.79 -7.36 -25.05
N VAL A 46 11.39 -6.21 -25.61
CA VAL A 46 10.96 -5.04 -24.80
C VAL A 46 9.61 -5.27 -24.14
N GLY A 47 8.65 -5.89 -24.84
CA GLY A 47 7.37 -6.28 -24.25
C GLY A 47 7.55 -7.20 -23.05
N TRP A 48 8.45 -8.19 -23.13
CA TRP A 48 8.81 -9.06 -22.03
C TRP A 48 9.44 -8.32 -20.86
N VAL A 49 10.36 -7.39 -21.11
CA VAL A 49 10.98 -6.56 -20.06
C VAL A 49 9.95 -5.74 -19.32
N VAL A 50 9.03 -5.08 -20.04
CA VAL A 50 7.94 -4.29 -19.47
C VAL A 50 7.01 -5.18 -18.63
N PHE A 51 6.61 -6.32 -19.16
CA PHE A 51 5.71 -7.26 -18.48
C PHE A 51 6.34 -7.79 -17.19
N ILE A 52 7.59 -8.30 -17.25
CA ILE A 52 8.31 -8.80 -16.08
C ILE A 52 8.48 -7.68 -15.03
N THR A 53 8.77 -6.46 -15.46
CA THR A 53 8.87 -5.31 -14.56
C THR A 53 7.54 -5.06 -13.83
N LEU A 54 6.41 -5.05 -14.55
CA LEU A 54 5.08 -4.87 -13.94
C LEU A 54 4.72 -6.02 -12.99
N VAL A 55 5.01 -7.26 -13.36
CA VAL A 55 4.79 -8.43 -12.49
C VAL A 55 5.64 -8.33 -11.22
N THR A 56 6.92 -7.95 -11.35
CA THR A 56 7.81 -7.75 -10.21
C THR A 56 7.30 -6.64 -9.28
N MET A 57 6.89 -5.51 -9.85
CA MET A 57 6.28 -4.41 -9.10
C MET A 57 5.01 -4.84 -8.38
N SER A 58 4.16 -5.65 -9.03
CA SER A 58 2.93 -6.20 -8.45
C SER A 58 3.23 -7.08 -7.25
N VAL A 59 4.13 -8.06 -7.41
CA VAL A 59 4.50 -9.00 -6.33
C VAL A 59 5.10 -8.26 -5.13
N LEU A 60 6.04 -7.34 -5.38
CA LEU A 60 6.63 -6.53 -4.32
C LEU A 60 5.60 -5.64 -3.62
N SER A 61 4.70 -5.03 -4.39
CA SER A 61 3.62 -4.20 -3.83
C SER A 61 2.71 -5.01 -2.91
N ILE A 62 2.22 -6.16 -3.36
CA ILE A 62 1.36 -7.05 -2.57
C ILE A 62 2.10 -7.52 -1.30
N TYR A 63 3.37 -7.91 -1.41
CA TYR A 63 4.17 -8.30 -0.26
C TYR A 63 4.24 -7.19 0.79
N PHE A 64 4.56 -5.94 0.39
CA PHE A 64 4.64 -4.83 1.33
C PHE A 64 3.29 -4.38 1.86
N ILE A 65 2.21 -4.51 1.09
CA ILE A 65 0.84 -4.29 1.58
C ILE A 65 0.54 -5.25 2.72
N ILE A 66 0.76 -6.54 2.53
CA ILE A 66 0.47 -7.56 3.55
C ILE A 66 1.40 -7.39 4.77
N ALA A 67 2.70 -7.19 4.55
CA ALA A 67 3.67 -7.02 5.63
C ALA A 67 3.35 -5.79 6.51
N ASN A 68 3.00 -4.66 5.90
CA ASN A 68 2.60 -3.45 6.62
C ASN A 68 1.23 -3.62 7.31
N LEU A 69 0.28 -4.34 6.71
CA LEU A 69 -1.01 -4.64 7.32
C LEU A 69 -0.83 -5.42 8.64
N ILE A 70 -0.06 -6.50 8.58
CA ILE A 70 0.23 -7.34 9.74
C ILE A 70 0.94 -6.52 10.83
N ARG A 71 2.00 -5.80 10.46
CA ARG A 71 2.77 -4.96 11.40
C ARG A 71 1.91 -3.89 12.07
N ASN A 72 1.15 -3.14 11.29
CA ASN A 72 0.31 -2.05 11.79
C ASN A 72 -0.79 -2.55 12.72
N THR A 73 -1.42 -3.67 12.37
CA THR A 73 -2.45 -4.31 13.21
C THR A 73 -1.86 -4.83 14.51
N MET A 74 -0.67 -5.46 14.46
CA MET A 74 0.02 -5.96 15.67
C MET A 74 0.40 -4.81 16.61
N VAL A 75 0.98 -3.72 16.07
CA VAL A 75 1.36 -2.56 16.87
C VAL A 75 0.14 -1.96 17.54
N LYS A 76 -0.93 -1.69 16.79
CA LYS A 76 -2.16 -1.10 17.33
C LYS A 76 -2.83 -1.98 18.40
N SER A 77 -2.89 -3.28 18.18
CA SER A 77 -3.55 -4.19 19.14
C SER A 77 -2.78 -4.36 20.45
N ARG A 78 -1.46 -4.15 20.44
CA ARG A 78 -0.61 -4.28 21.63
C ARG A 78 -0.37 -2.96 22.34
N MET A 79 -0.39 -1.87 21.63
CA MET A 79 -0.10 -0.51 22.10
C MET A 79 -0.81 -0.19 23.43
N GLU A 80 -2.13 -0.24 23.44
CA GLU A 80 -2.91 0.12 24.62
C GLU A 80 -2.61 -0.82 25.81
N ARG A 81 -2.44 -2.10 25.54
CA ARG A 81 -2.10 -3.08 26.58
C ARG A 81 -0.73 -2.80 27.19
N VAL A 82 0.29 -2.53 26.36
CA VAL A 82 1.66 -2.31 26.86
C VAL A 82 1.72 -1.02 27.68
N ILE A 83 1.12 0.07 27.16
CA ILE A 83 1.07 1.35 27.86
C ILE A 83 0.33 1.21 29.19
N HIS A 84 -0.87 0.62 29.18
CA HIS A 84 -1.69 0.45 30.37
C HIS A 84 -1.00 -0.41 31.43
N THR A 85 -0.49 -1.58 31.05
CA THR A 85 0.21 -2.49 32.00
C THR A 85 1.46 -1.83 32.57
N PHE A 86 2.21 -1.07 31.76
CA PHE A 86 3.38 -0.33 32.22
C PHE A 86 3.03 0.64 33.37
N TRP A 87 1.95 1.40 33.22
CA TRP A 87 1.53 2.40 34.19
C TRP A 87 0.80 1.82 35.42
N GLU A 88 0.16 0.66 35.30
CA GLU A 88 -0.50 0.02 36.43
C GLU A 88 0.47 -0.79 37.32
N THR A 89 1.67 -1.08 36.84
CA THR A 89 2.63 -1.85 37.61
C THR A 89 3.22 -0.97 38.74
N PRO A 90 3.11 -1.40 40.01
CA PRO A 90 3.49 -0.54 41.16
C PRO A 90 4.99 -0.30 41.30
N SER A 91 5.82 -1.17 40.69
CA SER A 91 7.27 -1.12 40.81
C SER A 91 7.94 -0.85 39.46
N ALA A 92 8.84 0.13 39.41
CA ALA A 92 9.62 0.43 38.21
C ALA A 92 10.44 -0.79 37.72
N GLN A 93 10.91 -1.64 38.64
CA GLN A 93 11.67 -2.85 38.29
C GLN A 93 10.78 -3.91 37.64
N GLU A 94 9.56 -4.08 38.13
CA GLU A 94 8.60 -5.01 37.55
C GLU A 94 8.10 -4.51 36.18
N SER A 95 7.91 -3.21 36.03
CA SER A 95 7.56 -2.60 34.74
C SER A 95 8.64 -2.83 33.69
N ILE A 96 9.92 -2.65 34.05
CA ILE A 96 11.06 -2.92 33.15
C ILE A 96 11.10 -4.40 32.78
N ARG A 97 10.93 -5.32 33.74
CA ARG A 97 10.90 -6.76 33.48
C ARG A 97 9.75 -7.14 32.53
N PHE A 98 8.57 -6.60 32.74
CA PHE A 98 7.44 -6.79 31.84
C PHE A 98 7.77 -6.33 30.40
N LEU A 99 8.46 -5.19 30.23
CA LEU A 99 8.88 -4.70 28.93
C LEU A 99 9.93 -5.60 28.26
N GLU A 100 10.86 -6.20 29.03
CA GLU A 100 11.86 -7.14 28.54
C GLU A 100 11.23 -8.46 28.03
N GLU A 101 10.11 -8.88 28.62
CA GLU A 101 9.36 -10.06 28.21
C GLU A 101 8.55 -9.85 26.94
N GLN A 102 8.37 -8.58 26.49
CA GLN A 102 7.62 -8.30 25.25
C GLN A 102 8.40 -8.73 24.00
N PRO A 103 7.68 -9.08 22.90
CA PRO A 103 8.35 -9.44 21.66
C PRO A 103 9.25 -8.33 21.15
N LYS A 104 10.40 -8.69 20.59
CA LYS A 104 11.37 -7.73 19.99
C LYS A 104 10.79 -6.88 18.87
N SER A 105 9.60 -7.15 18.39
CA SER A 105 8.88 -6.36 17.38
C SER A 105 7.99 -5.26 17.98
N GLU A 106 7.86 -5.21 19.31
CA GLU A 106 7.01 -4.25 19.99
C GLU A 106 7.74 -2.92 20.19
N PRO A 107 7.28 -1.79 19.58
CA PRO A 107 8.02 -0.54 19.59
C PRO A 107 7.98 0.21 20.90
N PHE A 108 6.83 0.20 21.64
CA PHE A 108 6.68 0.92 22.89
C PHE A 108 7.60 0.35 23.98
N SER A 109 7.71 -0.97 24.05
CA SER A 109 8.65 -1.62 24.98
C SER A 109 10.09 -1.23 24.72
N LYS A 110 10.50 -1.10 23.44
CA LYS A 110 11.85 -0.67 23.10
C LYS A 110 12.13 0.78 23.48
N ILE A 111 11.21 1.68 23.20
CA ILE A 111 11.35 3.09 23.57
C ILE A 111 11.51 3.20 25.10
N ALA A 112 10.69 2.49 25.85
CA ALA A 112 10.76 2.51 27.31
C ALA A 112 12.05 1.86 27.87
N LEU A 113 12.51 0.74 27.30
CA LEU A 113 13.77 0.12 27.69
C LEU A 113 14.99 0.98 27.38
N GLU A 114 14.99 1.71 26.25
CA GLU A 114 16.04 2.68 25.92
C GLU A 114 16.08 3.82 26.95
N ALA A 115 14.92 4.35 27.35
CA ALA A 115 14.82 5.36 28.38
C ALA A 115 15.30 4.85 29.75
N ALA A 116 14.87 3.65 30.14
CA ALA A 116 15.30 3.02 31.39
C ALA A 116 16.81 2.79 31.42
N THR A 117 17.38 2.32 30.31
CA THR A 117 18.82 2.11 30.18
C THR A 117 19.58 3.44 30.28
N ALA A 118 19.07 4.49 29.63
CA ALA A 118 19.65 5.82 29.70
C ALA A 118 19.65 6.37 31.13
N ALA A 119 18.53 6.22 31.84
CA ALA A 119 18.39 6.64 33.24
C ALA A 119 19.36 5.89 34.17
N GLN A 120 19.51 4.59 34.00
CA GLN A 120 20.44 3.76 34.79
C GLN A 120 21.91 4.08 34.50
N HIS A 121 22.24 4.33 33.23
CA HIS A 121 23.62 4.64 32.81
C HIS A 121 24.11 5.97 33.41
N HIS A 122 23.24 6.95 33.47
CA HIS A 122 23.55 8.24 34.09
C HIS A 122 23.84 8.07 35.59
N THR A 123 23.03 7.30 36.30
CA THR A 123 23.21 7.07 37.75
C THR A 123 24.49 6.32 38.08
N ARG A 124 25.02 5.48 37.17
CA ARG A 124 26.21 4.65 37.40
C ARG A 124 27.53 5.37 37.13
N ASN A 125 27.51 6.43 36.34
CA ASN A 125 28.69 7.13 35.82
C ASN A 125 28.78 8.60 36.31
N GLU A 126 28.14 8.97 37.40
CA GLU A 126 28.32 10.30 37.99
C GLU A 126 29.78 10.52 38.33
N GLY A 127 30.53 11.22 37.51
CA GLY A 127 31.85 11.72 37.87
C GLY A 127 32.99 11.74 36.87
N SER A 128 32.96 11.29 35.60
CA SER A 128 34.20 11.13 34.88
C SER A 128 34.36 11.55 33.40
N ARG A 129 33.38 12.10 32.72
CA ARG A 129 33.54 12.54 31.30
C ARG A 129 32.71 13.78 30.92
N LEU A 130 33.12 14.45 29.82
CA LEU A 130 32.45 15.61 29.21
C LEU A 130 30.93 15.42 28.94
N VAL A 131 30.48 14.18 28.86
CA VAL A 131 29.07 13.76 28.72
C VAL A 131 28.27 14.00 30.02
N GLU A 132 28.91 14.10 31.15
CA GLU A 132 28.31 14.31 32.47
C GLU A 132 27.86 15.75 32.75
N ALA A 133 28.26 16.70 31.89
CA ALA A 133 27.75 18.06 31.95
C ALA A 133 26.26 18.18 31.47
N LEU A 134 25.72 17.12 30.85
CA LEU A 134 24.30 17.09 30.48
C LEU A 134 23.48 16.71 31.69
N ASN A 135 22.49 17.54 32.01
CA ASN A 135 21.49 17.22 33.02
C ASN A 135 20.84 15.86 32.70
N ARG A 136 20.59 15.02 33.72
CA ARG A 136 19.94 13.71 33.60
C ARG A 136 18.70 13.75 32.69
N SER A 137 17.89 14.78 32.84
CA SER A 137 16.69 15.03 32.03
C SER A 137 17.02 15.15 30.53
N GLU A 138 18.08 15.89 30.17
CA GLU A 138 18.49 16.08 28.77
C GLU A 138 19.04 14.79 28.13
N PHE A 139 19.73 13.96 28.94
CA PHE A 139 20.22 12.67 28.48
C PHE A 139 19.09 11.67 28.19
N ILE A 140 18.08 11.63 29.07
CA ILE A 140 16.90 10.79 28.89
C ILE A 140 16.07 11.28 27.67
N ASP A 141 15.86 12.62 27.54
CA ASP A 141 15.14 13.19 26.39
C ASP A 141 15.81 12.82 25.05
N ARG A 142 17.14 12.91 24.99
CA ARG A 142 17.89 12.50 23.79
C ARG A 142 17.71 11.03 23.47
N ALA A 143 17.76 10.14 24.45
CA ALA A 143 17.56 8.69 24.26
C ALA A 143 16.14 8.39 23.77
N LEU A 144 15.12 9.02 24.38
CA LEU A 144 13.72 8.87 23.97
C LEU A 144 13.49 9.35 22.54
N ARG A 145 13.97 10.55 22.17
CA ARG A 145 13.86 11.05 20.78
C ARG A 145 14.53 10.12 19.78
N GLN A 146 15.69 9.55 20.13
CA GLN A 146 16.38 8.61 19.27
C GLN A 146 15.61 7.28 19.15
N GLY A 147 15.05 6.79 20.24
CA GLY A 147 14.20 5.59 20.25
C GLY A 147 12.93 5.76 19.39
N VAL A 148 12.22 6.88 19.59
CA VAL A 148 11.03 7.24 18.79
C VAL A 148 11.37 7.35 17.31
N ALA A 149 12.44 8.08 16.96
CA ALA A 149 12.86 8.22 15.57
C ALA A 149 13.18 6.87 14.91
N ARG A 150 13.87 5.98 15.64
CA ARG A 150 14.24 4.65 15.15
C ARG A 150 13.03 3.77 14.89
N GLU A 151 12.08 3.73 15.82
CA GLU A 151 10.87 2.91 15.67
C GLU A 151 9.92 3.51 14.62
N SER A 152 9.89 4.85 14.47
CA SER A 152 9.15 5.53 13.40
C SER A 152 9.69 5.15 12.02
N MET A 153 11.01 5.21 11.82
CA MET A 153 11.64 4.77 10.56
C MET A 153 11.36 3.30 10.24
N ARG A 154 11.23 2.44 11.25
CA ARG A 154 10.85 1.03 11.04
C ARG A 154 9.44 0.88 10.53
N LEU A 155 8.49 1.71 11.01
CA LEU A 155 7.11 1.70 10.53
C LEU A 155 6.98 2.21 9.08
N GLU A 156 7.91 3.05 8.63
CA GLU A 156 7.94 3.55 7.26
C GLU A 156 8.51 2.53 6.26
N GLY A 157 9.07 1.42 6.75
CA GLY A 157 9.64 0.39 5.90
C GLY A 157 8.69 -0.12 4.82
N GLY A 158 9.09 -0.01 3.56
CA GLY A 158 8.31 -0.41 2.38
C GLY A 158 7.31 0.63 1.86
N LEU A 159 7.05 1.74 2.59
CA LEU A 159 6.14 2.78 2.09
C LEU A 159 6.72 3.49 0.86
N THR A 160 8.02 3.75 0.86
CA THR A 160 8.71 4.34 -0.29
C THR A 160 8.53 3.48 -1.55
N LEU A 161 8.59 2.16 -1.40
CA LEU A 161 8.39 1.24 -2.52
C LEU A 161 6.94 1.31 -3.02
N LEU A 162 5.95 1.32 -2.12
CA LEU A 162 4.54 1.46 -2.51
C LEU A 162 4.28 2.79 -3.24
N ALA A 163 4.87 3.89 -2.76
CA ALA A 163 4.80 5.18 -3.44
C ALA A 163 5.43 5.14 -4.83
N THR A 164 6.61 4.52 -4.94
CA THR A 164 7.33 4.37 -6.22
C THR A 164 6.52 3.53 -7.20
N VAL A 165 6.03 2.36 -6.79
CA VAL A 165 5.19 1.51 -7.64
C VAL A 165 3.94 2.26 -8.08
N GLY A 166 3.25 2.91 -7.15
CA GLY A 166 2.02 3.65 -7.44
C GLY A 166 2.22 4.78 -8.45
N SER A 167 3.36 5.46 -8.40
CA SER A 167 3.68 6.57 -9.32
C SER A 167 4.28 6.11 -10.64
N THR A 168 5.03 5.01 -10.69
CA THR A 168 5.80 4.62 -11.89
C THR A 168 5.14 3.51 -12.71
N ALA A 169 4.37 2.60 -12.09
CA ALA A 169 3.75 1.48 -12.81
C ALA A 169 2.84 1.91 -13.99
N PRO A 170 2.05 3.01 -13.91
CA PRO A 170 1.28 3.48 -15.07
C PRO A 170 2.15 3.89 -16.24
N PHE A 171 3.30 4.51 -15.97
CA PHE A 171 4.24 4.94 -17.01
C PHE A 171 4.98 3.76 -17.63
N VAL A 172 5.28 2.72 -16.84
CA VAL A 172 5.84 1.46 -17.37
C VAL A 172 4.81 0.79 -18.29
N GLY A 173 3.53 0.75 -17.90
CA GLY A 173 2.45 0.27 -18.76
C GLY A 173 2.31 1.10 -20.05
N LEU A 174 2.36 2.43 -19.95
CA LEU A 174 2.33 3.33 -21.09
C LEU A 174 3.52 3.11 -22.05
N LEU A 175 4.72 2.88 -21.51
CA LEU A 175 5.88 2.52 -22.32
C LEU A 175 5.60 1.26 -23.14
N GLY A 176 4.97 0.26 -22.55
CA GLY A 176 4.56 -0.96 -23.23
C GLY A 176 3.59 -0.69 -24.38
N THR A 177 2.61 0.21 -24.20
CA THR A 177 1.68 0.57 -25.29
C THR A 177 2.36 1.31 -26.43
N VAL A 178 3.18 2.30 -26.11
CA VAL A 178 3.90 3.06 -27.15
C VAL A 178 4.79 2.14 -27.98
N TRP A 179 5.50 1.23 -27.31
CA TRP A 179 6.35 0.26 -27.99
C TRP A 179 5.55 -0.72 -28.86
N GLY A 180 4.47 -1.30 -28.34
CA GLY A 180 3.62 -2.23 -29.09
C GLY A 180 2.97 -1.61 -30.31
N ILE A 181 2.46 -0.36 -30.20
CA ILE A 181 1.89 0.38 -31.32
C ILE A 181 2.98 0.70 -32.38
N TYR A 182 4.16 1.11 -31.94
CA TYR A 182 5.28 1.37 -32.83
C TYR A 182 5.63 0.13 -33.68
N HIS A 183 5.71 -1.05 -33.07
CA HIS A 183 5.98 -2.32 -33.77
C HIS A 183 4.84 -2.71 -34.71
N ALA A 184 3.59 -2.49 -34.33
CA ALA A 184 2.44 -2.71 -35.20
C ALA A 184 2.53 -1.87 -36.47
N LEU A 185 2.90 -0.60 -36.35
CA LEU A 185 3.06 0.32 -37.51
C LEU A 185 4.21 -0.12 -38.45
N ILE A 186 5.34 -0.56 -37.87
CA ILE A 186 6.45 -1.10 -38.69
C ILE A 186 6.00 -2.34 -39.48
N LYS A 187 5.28 -3.24 -38.81
CA LYS A 187 4.78 -4.47 -39.46
C LYS A 187 3.84 -4.17 -40.62
N ILE A 188 2.92 -3.21 -40.46
CA ILE A 188 2.02 -2.75 -41.48
C ILE A 188 2.82 -2.15 -42.66
N ALA A 189 3.78 -1.26 -42.40
CA ALA A 189 4.62 -0.66 -43.39
C ALA A 189 5.44 -1.70 -44.21
N SER A 190 5.89 -2.77 -43.56
CA SER A 190 6.70 -3.81 -44.21
C SER A 190 5.86 -4.80 -45.04
N THR A 191 4.62 -5.08 -44.62
CA THR A 191 3.73 -6.04 -45.31
C THR A 191 2.85 -5.39 -46.42
N GLY A 192 2.74 -4.06 -46.41
CA GLY A 192 1.88 -3.32 -47.31
C GLY A 192 0.37 -3.54 -47.11
N SER A 193 -0.03 -4.33 -46.12
CA SER A 193 -1.43 -4.63 -45.86
C SER A 193 -1.89 -3.93 -44.59
N ALA A 194 -2.74 -2.92 -44.72
CA ALA A 194 -3.42 -2.24 -43.61
C ALA A 194 -4.78 -2.88 -43.29
N SER A 195 -4.84 -4.22 -43.28
CA SER A 195 -6.09 -4.88 -42.93
C SER A 195 -6.41 -4.68 -41.44
N MET A 196 -7.69 -4.55 -41.11
CA MET A 196 -8.14 -4.38 -39.71
C MET A 196 -7.61 -5.51 -38.82
N GLU A 197 -7.54 -6.73 -39.34
CA GLU A 197 -7.02 -7.90 -38.64
C GLU A 197 -5.54 -7.81 -38.29
N ALA A 198 -4.72 -7.19 -39.17
CA ALA A 198 -3.29 -6.98 -38.94
C ALA A 198 -3.00 -5.94 -37.86
N VAL A 199 -3.94 -5.01 -37.59
CA VAL A 199 -3.79 -3.91 -36.66
C VAL A 199 -4.44 -4.18 -35.32
N ALA A 200 -5.61 -4.81 -35.28
CA ALA A 200 -6.42 -4.98 -34.09
C ALA A 200 -5.73 -5.80 -32.99
N GLY A 201 -5.02 -6.87 -33.38
CA GLY A 201 -4.28 -7.72 -32.43
C GLY A 201 -3.21 -6.94 -31.66
N PRO A 202 -2.15 -6.44 -32.35
CA PRO A 202 -1.06 -5.72 -31.69
C PRO A 202 -1.48 -4.46 -30.91
N VAL A 203 -2.49 -3.73 -31.41
CA VAL A 203 -3.02 -2.57 -30.68
C VAL A 203 -3.77 -2.99 -29.43
N GLY A 204 -4.57 -4.05 -29.50
CA GLY A 204 -5.24 -4.64 -28.34
C GLY A 204 -4.25 -5.11 -27.28
N GLU A 205 -3.20 -5.79 -27.68
CA GLU A 205 -2.11 -6.23 -26.79
C GLU A 205 -1.43 -5.05 -26.11
N ALA A 206 -1.12 -4.01 -26.88
CA ALA A 206 -0.54 -2.79 -26.33
C ALA A 206 -1.43 -2.18 -25.24
N LEU A 207 -2.74 -2.02 -25.47
CA LEU A 207 -3.67 -1.43 -24.51
C LEU A 207 -3.74 -2.22 -23.20
N ILE A 208 -3.60 -3.54 -23.24
CA ILE A 208 -3.57 -4.39 -22.04
C ILE A 208 -2.38 -4.03 -21.15
N MET A 209 -1.23 -3.66 -21.70
CA MET A 209 -0.07 -3.25 -20.89
C MET A 209 -0.36 -2.03 -20.02
N THR A 210 -1.05 -1.04 -20.54
CA THR A 210 -1.48 0.12 -19.73
C THR A 210 -2.50 -0.30 -18.67
N ALA A 211 -3.47 -1.14 -19.01
CA ALA A 211 -4.44 -1.64 -18.05
C ALA A 211 -3.76 -2.39 -16.89
N VAL A 212 -2.77 -3.23 -17.19
CA VAL A 212 -1.96 -3.93 -16.16
C VAL A 212 -1.17 -2.94 -15.32
N GLY A 213 -0.54 -1.92 -15.92
CA GLY A 213 0.17 -0.86 -15.19
C GLY A 213 -0.72 -0.13 -14.19
N LEU A 214 -1.94 0.22 -14.60
CA LEU A 214 -2.95 0.84 -13.72
C LEU A 214 -3.42 -0.12 -12.63
N PHE A 215 -3.65 -1.38 -12.97
CA PHE A 215 -4.07 -2.40 -12.00
C PHE A 215 -3.04 -2.62 -10.89
N VAL A 216 -1.76 -2.52 -11.21
CA VAL A 216 -0.66 -2.60 -10.24
C VAL A 216 -0.56 -1.32 -9.40
N ALA A 217 -0.73 -0.16 -10.02
CA ALA A 217 -0.56 1.13 -9.36
C ALA A 217 -1.66 1.46 -8.34
N ILE A 218 -2.92 1.19 -8.68
CA ILE A 218 -4.06 1.59 -7.86
C ILE A 218 -3.99 1.04 -6.43
N PRO A 219 -3.83 -0.29 -6.21
CA PRO A 219 -3.74 -0.83 -4.84
C PRO A 219 -2.49 -0.33 -4.10
N ALA A 220 -1.38 -0.08 -4.80
CA ALA A 220 -0.16 0.45 -4.20
C ALA A 220 -0.37 1.86 -3.63
N VAL A 221 -1.01 2.76 -4.39
CA VAL A 221 -1.32 4.14 -3.96
C VAL A 221 -2.32 4.14 -2.80
N LEU A 222 -3.38 3.34 -2.89
CA LEU A 222 -4.38 3.25 -1.82
C LEU A 222 -3.76 2.76 -0.52
N ALA A 223 -2.94 1.71 -0.59
CA ALA A 223 -2.25 1.17 0.57
C ALA A 223 -1.23 2.16 1.16
N TYR A 224 -0.44 2.83 0.32
CA TYR A 224 0.48 3.88 0.75
C TYR A 224 -0.24 4.97 1.56
N ASN A 225 -1.31 5.54 1.01
CA ASN A 225 -2.06 6.60 1.69
C ASN A 225 -2.68 6.13 3.01
N PHE A 226 -3.19 4.90 3.03
CA PHE A 226 -3.73 4.29 4.24
C PHE A 226 -2.66 4.15 5.34
N TYR A 227 -1.48 3.60 4.99
CA TYR A 227 -0.42 3.38 5.99
C TYR A 227 0.24 4.68 6.45
N VAL A 228 0.44 5.66 5.58
CA VAL A 228 0.93 7.00 5.98
C VAL A 228 0.01 7.61 7.03
N ARG A 229 -1.30 7.57 6.80
CA ARG A 229 -2.28 8.07 7.77
C ARG A 229 -2.28 7.25 9.07
N SER A 230 -2.20 5.93 8.96
CA SER A 230 -2.19 5.02 10.11
C SER A 230 -0.94 5.21 10.98
N ASN A 231 0.23 5.36 10.35
CA ASN A 231 1.49 5.57 11.06
C ASN A 231 1.52 6.91 11.79
N ARG A 232 0.93 7.97 11.25
CA ARG A 232 0.82 9.26 11.97
C ARG A 232 0.14 9.14 13.33
N LEU A 233 -0.89 8.30 13.43
CA LEU A 233 -1.57 8.05 14.71
C LEU A 233 -0.66 7.32 15.69
N ILE A 234 0.15 6.37 15.19
CA ILE A 234 1.11 5.63 16.03
C ILE A 234 2.25 6.58 16.48
N TYR A 235 2.73 7.47 15.61
CA TYR A 235 3.77 8.44 15.96
C TYR A 235 3.30 9.40 17.06
N ALA A 236 2.08 9.91 16.98
CA ALA A 236 1.52 10.73 18.03
C ALA A 236 1.47 9.99 19.38
N ARG A 237 1.19 8.67 19.36
CA ARG A 237 1.23 7.84 20.56
C ARG A 237 2.66 7.58 21.06
N PHE A 238 3.64 7.47 20.15
CA PHE A 238 5.05 7.40 20.57
C PHE A 238 5.49 8.65 21.28
N ASP A 239 5.14 9.83 20.74
CA ASP A 239 5.51 11.12 21.32
C ASP A 239 4.85 11.32 22.69
N GLU A 240 3.55 11.00 22.82
CA GLU A 240 2.82 11.05 24.09
C GLU A 240 3.47 10.13 25.14
N PHE A 241 3.74 8.88 24.78
CA PHE A 241 4.35 7.92 25.67
C PHE A 241 5.80 8.28 26.03
N ALA A 242 6.56 8.83 25.09
CA ALA A 242 7.92 9.30 25.35
C ALA A 242 7.93 10.50 26.32
N HIS A 243 6.96 11.40 26.21
CA HIS A 243 6.80 12.51 27.12
C HIS A 243 6.49 12.02 28.56
N ASP A 244 5.54 11.11 28.70
CA ASP A 244 5.19 10.50 29.99
C ASP A 244 6.41 9.77 30.60
N LEU A 245 7.18 9.04 29.81
CA LEU A 245 8.40 8.36 30.23
C LEU A 245 9.49 9.32 30.68
N HIS A 246 9.65 10.45 29.97
CA HIS A 246 10.59 11.49 30.34
C HIS A 246 10.26 12.01 31.74
N ASP A 247 9.01 12.39 31.99
CA ASP A 247 8.59 12.91 33.29
C ASP A 247 8.76 11.86 34.40
N PHE A 248 8.42 10.62 34.11
CA PHE A 248 8.60 9.52 35.07
C PHE A 248 10.07 9.29 35.44
N PHE A 249 10.98 9.22 34.45
CA PHE A 249 12.39 8.94 34.73
C PHE A 249 13.20 10.17 35.15
N ALA A 250 12.81 11.39 34.76
CA ALA A 250 13.49 12.62 35.10
C ALA A 250 13.06 13.19 36.47
N ILE A 251 11.75 13.18 36.75
CA ILE A 251 11.15 13.89 37.90
C ILE A 251 10.69 12.89 38.98
N GLY A 252 10.48 11.62 38.63
CA GLY A 252 10.04 10.55 39.53
C GLY A 252 8.52 10.49 39.74
N SER A 253 7.75 11.31 39.00
CA SER A 253 6.29 11.27 39.01
C SER A 253 5.74 11.51 37.61
N ARG A 254 4.67 10.79 37.27
CA ARG A 254 3.89 11.11 36.09
C ARG A 254 3.13 12.41 36.36
N VAL A 255 3.31 13.42 35.51
CA VAL A 255 2.39 14.56 35.49
C VAL A 255 1.10 14.04 34.84
N GLU A 256 0.09 13.77 35.66
CA GLU A 256 -1.25 13.46 35.16
C GLU A 256 -1.72 14.63 34.30
N GLY A 257 -1.53 14.53 33.00
CA GLY A 257 -2.15 15.43 32.03
C GLY A 257 -3.65 15.27 32.20
N ASN A 258 -4.27 16.31 32.70
CA ASN A 258 -5.69 16.61 32.85
C ASN A 258 -6.64 15.59 32.16
N ALA A 259 -6.75 14.37 32.70
CA ALA A 259 -7.86 13.50 32.43
C ALA A 259 -9.08 14.25 32.98
N ALA A 260 -9.97 14.67 32.10
CA ALA A 260 -11.17 15.46 32.38
C ALA A 260 -11.76 15.10 33.74
N ALA A 261 -11.71 16.02 34.66
CA ALA A 261 -12.35 15.90 35.97
C ALA A 261 -13.79 15.39 35.75
N PRO A 262 -14.26 14.35 36.45
CA PRO A 262 -15.63 13.91 36.32
C PRO A 262 -16.53 15.12 36.64
N ALA A 263 -17.44 15.41 35.73
CA ALA A 263 -18.41 16.51 35.88
C ALA A 263 -19.08 16.38 37.25
N PRO A 264 -19.17 17.48 38.04
CA PRO A 264 -19.79 17.43 39.34
C PRO A 264 -21.23 16.91 39.20
N ALA A 265 -21.55 15.86 39.94
CA ALA A 265 -22.88 15.29 39.99
C ALA A 265 -23.88 16.42 40.33
N ALA A 266 -24.74 16.73 39.36
CA ALA A 266 -25.82 17.70 39.54
C ALA A 266 -26.66 17.27 40.74
N ALA A 267 -26.60 18.06 41.81
CA ALA A 267 -27.45 17.90 42.97
C ALA A 267 -28.91 17.99 42.52
N ARG A 268 -29.61 16.88 42.54
CA ARG A 268 -31.07 16.85 42.42
C ARG A 268 -31.63 17.45 43.70
N LYS A 269 -32.28 18.60 43.56
CA LYS A 269 -33.32 19.06 44.48
C LYS A 269 -34.67 18.63 43.97
#